data_c90e03f04748e8d81f207a4433c12b52
#
_entry.id   c90e03f04748e8d81f207a4433c12b52
#
_cell.length_a   1.000
_cell.length_b   1.000
_cell.length_c   1.000
_cell.angle_alpha   90.00
_cell.angle_beta   90.00
_cell.angle_gamma   90.00
#
_symmetry.space_group_name_H-M   'P 1'
#
loop_
_entity.id
_entity.type
_entity.pdbx_description
1 polymer ?
#
loop_
_entity_poly.entity_id
_entity_poly.type
_entity_poly.pdbx_seq_one_letter_code
_entity_poly.pdbx_strand_id
1 'polypeptide(L)'
;MLAGNRPHRVGDQILKEISSLLLLKVKDPRLKGVTITDVKVSKDLRHAHVYYSLFSQDTQKEHAQAGFESARGFIRKVIGEKLHLRYVPDIQFRYDVSLEYGQKIDKLLEEVALRTDKP
;
A
#
# COMPACT_ATOMS: atom_id res chain seq x y z
N MET A 1 -6.42 -23.39 13.36
CA MET A 1 -6.88 -23.03 12.02
C MET A 1 -6.72 -21.55 11.73
N LEU A 2 -7.30 -20.67 12.51
CA LEU A 2 -7.23 -19.23 12.24
C LEU A 2 -6.07 -18.54 12.92
N ALA A 3 -5.29 -19.23 13.74
CA ALA A 3 -4.12 -18.65 14.40
C ALA A 3 -3.09 -18.14 13.41
N GLY A 4 -2.93 -18.81 12.25
CA GLY A 4 -2.01 -18.38 11.21
C GLY A 4 -2.47 -17.14 10.45
N ASN A 5 -3.73 -16.67 10.65
CA ASN A 5 -4.28 -15.53 9.94
C ASN A 5 -4.19 -14.21 10.73
N ARG A 6 -3.56 -14.23 11.90
CA ARG A 6 -3.41 -12.99 12.69
C ARG A 6 -2.65 -11.91 11.95
N PRO A 7 -1.50 -12.20 11.30
CA PRO A 7 -0.82 -11.17 10.50
C PRO A 7 -1.71 -10.60 9.39
N HIS A 8 -2.51 -11.44 8.75
CA HIS A 8 -3.43 -10.99 7.70
C HIS A 8 -4.50 -10.06 8.26
N ARG A 9 -5.08 -10.41 9.41
CA ARG A 9 -6.10 -9.55 10.06
C ARG A 9 -5.51 -8.22 10.50
N VAL A 10 -4.31 -8.24 11.07
CA VAL A 10 -3.63 -7.00 11.47
C VAL A 10 -3.33 -6.16 10.24
N GLY A 11 -2.89 -6.78 9.14
CA GLY A 11 -2.66 -6.09 7.88
C GLY A 11 -3.91 -5.39 7.36
N ASP A 12 -5.05 -6.07 7.39
CA ASP A 12 -6.33 -5.49 6.95
C ASP A 12 -6.72 -4.29 7.83
N GLN A 13 -6.53 -4.41 9.13
CA GLN A 13 -6.81 -3.30 10.05
C GLN A 13 -5.89 -2.12 9.80
N ILE A 14 -4.59 -2.36 9.57
CA ILE A 14 -3.63 -1.32 9.25
C ILE A 14 -4.03 -0.62 7.94
N LEU A 15 -4.41 -1.39 6.93
CA LEU A 15 -4.85 -0.84 5.65
C LEU A 15 -6.01 0.14 5.84
N LYS A 16 -7.01 -0.26 6.59
CA LYS A 16 -8.18 0.59 6.85
C LYS A 16 -7.78 1.86 7.59
N GLU A 17 -6.94 1.74 8.60
CA GLU A 17 -6.53 2.91 9.40
C GLU A 17 -5.69 3.88 8.57
N ILE A 18 -4.71 3.40 7.80
CA ILE A 18 -3.89 4.28 6.97
C ILE A 18 -4.74 4.94 5.90
N SER A 19 -5.63 4.20 5.25
CA SER A 19 -6.52 4.77 4.23
C SER A 19 -7.38 5.89 4.82
N SER A 20 -7.91 5.68 6.01
CA SER A 20 -8.69 6.69 6.71
C SER A 20 -7.85 7.91 7.08
N LEU A 21 -6.62 7.69 7.55
CA LEU A 21 -5.71 8.79 7.89
C LEU A 21 -5.39 9.65 6.69
N LEU A 22 -5.14 9.04 5.54
CA LEU A 22 -4.81 9.77 4.32
C LEU A 22 -5.98 10.64 3.87
N LEU A 23 -7.21 10.16 4.06
CA LEU A 23 -8.39 10.93 3.69
C LEU A 23 -8.70 12.06 4.66
N LEU A 24 -8.55 11.82 5.96
CA LEU A 24 -9.13 12.69 6.97
C LEU A 24 -8.12 13.54 7.73
N LYS A 25 -6.89 13.08 7.92
CA LYS A 25 -5.95 13.74 8.83
C LYS A 25 -4.62 14.11 8.22
N VAL A 26 -4.15 13.40 7.22
CA VAL A 26 -2.87 13.71 6.60
C VAL A 26 -3.12 14.67 5.45
N LYS A 27 -2.60 15.89 5.59
CA LYS A 27 -2.83 16.96 4.60
C LYS A 27 -1.58 17.27 3.79
N ASP A 28 -0.68 16.30 3.65
CA ASP A 28 0.52 16.47 2.86
C ASP A 28 0.17 16.42 1.37
N PRO A 29 0.45 17.48 0.60
CA PRO A 29 0.17 17.46 -0.84
C PRO A 29 0.87 16.35 -1.59
N ARG A 30 2.01 15.87 -1.07
CA ARG A 30 2.75 14.76 -1.70
C ARG A 30 2.00 13.45 -1.64
N LEU A 31 1.02 13.33 -0.74
CA LEU A 31 0.21 12.11 -0.57
C LEU A 31 -1.16 12.22 -1.21
N LYS A 32 -1.44 13.32 -1.87
CA LYS A 32 -2.70 13.51 -2.59
C LYS A 32 -2.75 12.57 -3.80
N GLY A 33 -3.86 11.85 -3.95
CA GLY A 33 -4.02 10.89 -5.03
C GLY A 33 -3.34 9.55 -4.81
N VAL A 34 -2.88 9.28 -3.58
CA VAL A 34 -2.29 8.00 -3.20
C VAL A 34 -3.38 7.07 -2.67
N THR A 35 -3.34 5.82 -3.09
CA THR A 35 -4.25 4.77 -2.62
C THR A 35 -3.42 3.65 -2.02
N ILE A 36 -3.80 3.18 -0.83
CA ILE A 36 -3.16 2.01 -0.24
C ILE A 36 -3.79 0.76 -0.87
N THR A 37 -2.96 -0.07 -1.46
CA THR A 37 -3.43 -1.25 -2.20
C THR A 37 -3.34 -2.52 -1.38
N ASP A 38 -2.37 -2.63 -0.48
CA ASP A 38 -2.18 -3.85 0.30
C ASP A 38 -1.30 -3.54 1.51
N VAL A 39 -1.43 -4.36 2.54
CA VAL A 39 -0.52 -4.32 3.70
C VAL A 39 -0.17 -5.75 4.06
N LYS A 40 1.13 -6.06 4.05
CA LYS A 40 1.64 -7.38 4.39
C LYS A 40 2.43 -7.30 5.69
N VAL A 41 1.99 -8.08 6.67
CA VAL A 41 2.60 -8.11 8.00
C VAL A 41 3.36 -9.41 8.16
N SER A 42 4.56 -9.34 8.74
CA SER A 42 5.36 -10.54 9.01
C SER A 42 4.70 -11.42 10.07
N LYS A 43 5.09 -12.69 10.11
CA LYS A 43 4.52 -13.66 11.06
C LYS A 43 4.71 -13.25 12.51
N ASP A 44 5.82 -12.59 12.82
CA ASP A 44 6.12 -12.13 14.17
C ASP A 44 5.48 -10.76 14.49
N LEU A 45 4.74 -10.19 13.55
CA LEU A 45 4.09 -8.89 13.66
C LEU A 45 5.04 -7.72 13.87
N ARG A 46 6.31 -7.88 13.54
CA ARG A 46 7.31 -6.83 13.74
C ARG A 46 7.51 -5.94 12.53
N HIS A 47 7.12 -6.39 11.35
CA HIS A 47 7.31 -5.65 10.11
C HIS A 47 6.02 -5.60 9.32
N ALA A 48 5.70 -4.42 8.80
CA ALA A 48 4.55 -4.23 7.93
C ALA A 48 5.02 -3.51 6.67
N HIS A 49 4.74 -4.11 5.51
CA HIS A 49 4.98 -3.48 4.22
C HIS A 49 3.65 -2.93 3.71
N VAL A 50 3.60 -1.63 3.57
CA VAL A 50 2.41 -0.92 3.10
C VAL A 50 2.62 -0.56 1.64
N TYR A 51 1.81 -1.14 0.78
CA TYR A 51 1.90 -0.92 -0.67
C TYR A 51 0.90 0.15 -1.09
N TYR A 52 1.33 1.03 -1.97
CA TYR A 52 0.49 2.12 -2.45
C TYR A 52 0.60 2.25 -3.96
N SER A 53 -0.45 2.80 -4.56
CA SER A 53 -0.45 3.19 -5.96
C SER A 53 -0.76 4.68 -6.08
N LEU A 54 -0.44 5.24 -7.22
CA LEU A 54 -0.72 6.64 -7.53
C LEU A 54 -1.89 6.69 -8.49
N PHE A 55 -2.95 7.37 -8.09
CA PHE A 55 -4.14 7.51 -8.89
C PHE A 55 -3.95 8.55 -10.00
N SER A 56 -3.14 9.58 -9.72
CA SER A 56 -2.91 10.69 -10.64
C SER A 56 -1.47 10.67 -11.12
N GLN A 57 -1.26 10.93 -12.43
CA GLN A 57 0.08 11.08 -13.00
C GLN A 57 0.80 12.31 -12.47
N ASP A 58 0.07 13.25 -11.87
CA ASP A 58 0.65 14.47 -11.31
C ASP A 58 1.45 14.19 -10.03
N THR A 59 1.23 13.04 -9.38
CA THR A 59 1.94 12.67 -8.17
C THR A 59 3.09 11.75 -8.54
N GLN A 60 4.31 12.17 -8.23
CA GLN A 60 5.50 11.37 -8.50
C GLN A 60 5.79 10.41 -7.34
N LYS A 61 6.31 9.23 -7.68
CA LYS A 61 6.66 8.21 -6.69
C LYS A 61 7.59 8.75 -5.61
N GLU A 62 8.60 9.49 -6.01
CA GLU A 62 9.60 10.03 -5.10
C GLU A 62 8.97 11.01 -4.10
N HIS A 63 8.05 11.82 -4.56
CA HIS A 63 7.32 12.76 -3.69
C HIS A 63 6.42 12.02 -2.72
N ALA A 64 5.69 11.02 -3.21
CA ALA A 64 4.82 10.21 -2.36
C ALA A 64 5.65 9.46 -1.30
N GLN A 65 6.77 8.87 -1.70
CA GLN A 65 7.65 8.17 -0.77
C GLN A 65 8.16 9.11 0.31
N ALA A 66 8.60 10.31 -0.07
CA ALA A 66 9.06 11.31 0.89
C ALA A 66 7.93 11.72 1.84
N GLY A 67 6.71 11.86 1.34
CA GLY A 67 5.55 12.18 2.14
C GLY A 67 5.26 11.09 3.19
N PHE A 68 5.31 9.84 2.79
CA PHE A 68 5.13 8.72 3.71
C PHE A 68 6.25 8.67 4.76
N GLU A 69 7.48 8.89 4.35
CA GLU A 69 8.59 8.89 5.30
C GLU A 69 8.41 10.00 6.36
N SER A 70 7.96 11.18 5.95
CA SER A 70 7.66 12.27 6.87
C SER A 70 6.51 11.93 7.81
N ALA A 71 5.50 11.22 7.34
CA ALA A 71 4.30 10.89 8.11
C ALA A 71 4.45 9.60 8.92
N ARG A 72 5.53 8.84 8.74
CA ARG A 72 5.69 7.51 9.32
C ARG A 72 5.46 7.48 10.83
N GLY A 73 6.09 8.39 11.55
CA GLY A 73 5.98 8.44 13.01
C GLY A 73 4.56 8.66 13.47
N PHE A 74 3.86 9.59 12.83
CA PHE A 74 2.46 9.87 13.14
C PHE A 74 1.58 8.64 12.83
N ILE A 75 1.79 8.02 11.67
CA ILE A 75 1.02 6.84 11.26
C ILE A 75 1.23 5.70 12.25
N ARG A 76 2.47 5.43 12.65
CA ARG A 76 2.77 4.38 13.63
C ARG A 76 2.07 4.65 14.96
N LYS A 77 2.09 5.90 15.41
CA LYS A 77 1.44 6.28 16.66
C LYS A 77 -0.06 6.00 16.61
N VAL A 78 -0.73 6.40 15.53
CA VAL A 78 -2.17 6.19 15.39
C VAL A 78 -2.49 4.71 15.31
N ILE A 79 -1.71 3.94 14.55
CA ILE A 79 -1.92 2.49 14.45
C ILE A 79 -1.79 1.84 15.83
N GLY A 80 -0.78 2.20 16.59
CA GLY A 80 -0.60 1.66 17.93
C GLY A 80 -1.79 1.93 18.84
N GLU A 81 -2.32 3.15 18.79
CA GLU A 81 -3.46 3.54 19.59
C GLU A 81 -4.74 2.86 19.15
N LYS A 82 -5.00 2.78 17.83
CA LYS A 82 -6.25 2.27 17.30
C LYS A 82 -6.35 0.74 17.38
N LEU A 83 -5.26 0.05 17.14
CA LEU A 83 -5.25 -1.41 17.11
C LEU A 83 -4.89 -2.02 18.46
N HIS A 84 -4.53 -1.21 19.44
CA HIS A 84 -4.13 -1.68 20.78
C HIS A 84 -3.02 -2.73 20.70
N LEU A 85 -2.06 -2.53 19.79
CA LEU A 85 -0.95 -3.45 19.64
C LEU A 85 0.07 -3.22 20.75
N ARG A 86 0.58 -4.31 21.32
CA ARG A 86 1.63 -4.25 22.33
C ARG A 86 2.90 -3.64 21.73
N TYR A 87 3.23 -4.05 20.51
CA TYR A 87 4.34 -3.50 19.75
C TYR A 87 3.84 -3.06 18.39
N VAL A 88 4.15 -1.83 18.01
CA VAL A 88 3.79 -1.32 16.70
C VAL A 88 4.81 -1.85 15.69
N PRO A 89 4.37 -2.49 14.61
CA PRO A 89 5.32 -2.96 13.59
C PRO A 89 6.13 -1.82 13.01
N ASP A 90 7.34 -2.13 12.57
CA ASP A 90 8.09 -1.21 11.73
C ASP A 90 7.41 -1.15 10.37
N ILE A 91 7.09 0.06 9.92
CA ILE A 91 6.30 0.26 8.71
C ILE A 91 7.21 0.73 7.60
N GLN A 92 7.17 0.04 6.47
CA GLN A 92 7.85 0.45 5.24
C GLN A 92 6.83 0.66 4.14
N PHE A 93 6.92 1.79 3.47
CA PHE A 93 6.03 2.15 2.38
C PHE A 93 6.70 1.81 1.06
N ARG A 94 5.98 1.07 0.20
CA ARG A 94 6.49 0.62 -1.07
C ARG A 94 5.48 0.86 -2.17
N TYR A 95 5.94 1.34 -3.31
CA TYR A 95 5.08 1.48 -4.47
C TYR A 95 4.66 0.09 -4.97
N ASP A 96 3.38 -0.07 -5.24
CA ASP A 96 2.83 -1.34 -5.71
C ASP A 96 2.99 -1.43 -7.23
N VAL A 97 3.94 -2.24 -7.67
CA VAL A 97 4.22 -2.41 -9.10
C VAL A 97 3.30 -3.44 -9.76
N SER A 98 2.47 -4.13 -8.99
CA SER A 98 1.65 -5.22 -9.53
C SER A 98 0.67 -4.73 -10.59
N LEU A 99 0.09 -3.54 -10.42
CA LEU A 99 -0.82 -2.98 -11.41
C LEU A 99 -0.11 -2.65 -12.72
N GLU A 100 1.08 -2.04 -12.64
CA GLU A 100 1.87 -1.74 -13.83
C GLU A 100 2.28 -3.02 -14.56
N TYR A 101 2.70 -4.02 -13.79
CA TYR A 101 3.08 -5.31 -14.35
C TYR A 101 1.89 -5.97 -15.02
N GLY A 102 0.73 -5.97 -14.37
CA GLY A 102 -0.50 -6.49 -14.95
C GLY A 102 -0.89 -5.81 -16.24
N GLN A 103 -0.78 -4.49 -16.30
CA GLN A 103 -1.07 -3.72 -17.51
C GLN A 103 -0.11 -4.07 -18.64
N LYS A 104 1.17 -4.26 -18.35
CA LYS A 104 2.15 -4.67 -19.35
C LYS A 104 1.81 -6.06 -19.93
N ILE A 105 1.42 -6.98 -19.06
CA ILE A 105 1.03 -8.33 -19.50
C ILE A 105 -0.23 -8.26 -20.35
N ASP A 106 -1.23 -7.48 -19.94
CA ASP A 106 -2.45 -7.32 -20.72
C ASP A 106 -2.16 -6.77 -22.12
N LYS A 107 -1.27 -5.79 -22.22
CA LYS A 107 -0.85 -5.25 -23.52
C LYS A 107 -0.17 -6.31 -24.39
N LEU A 108 0.70 -7.11 -23.78
CA LEU A 108 1.38 -8.17 -24.50
C LEU A 108 0.39 -9.22 -24.99
N LEU A 109 -0.61 -9.57 -24.18
CA LEU A 109 -1.65 -10.52 -24.57
C LEU A 109 -2.50 -9.97 -25.71
N GLU A 110 -2.84 -8.68 -25.68
CA GLU A 110 -3.57 -8.04 -26.77
C GLU A 110 -2.76 -8.07 -28.07
N GLU A 111 -1.47 -7.76 -28.01
CA GLU A 111 -0.60 -7.82 -29.19
C GLU A 111 -0.54 -9.23 -29.77
N VAL A 112 -0.41 -10.25 -28.93
CA VAL A 112 -0.38 -11.63 -29.37
C VAL A 112 -1.73 -12.01 -30.00
N ALA A 113 -2.84 -11.62 -29.40
CA ALA A 113 -4.16 -11.89 -29.95
C ALA A 113 -4.34 -11.25 -31.33
N LEU A 114 -3.89 -10.01 -31.49
CA LEU A 114 -3.96 -9.32 -32.78
C LEU A 114 -3.10 -10.01 -33.84
N ARG A 115 -1.93 -10.53 -33.46
CA ARG A 115 -1.06 -11.25 -34.38
C ARG A 115 -1.67 -12.58 -34.82
N THR A 116 -2.34 -13.27 -33.90
CA THR A 116 -2.95 -14.57 -34.21
C THR A 116 -4.21 -14.43 -35.04
N ASP A 117 -4.89 -13.30 -35.00
CA ASP A 117 -6.09 -13.05 -35.80
C ASP A 117 -5.79 -12.69 -37.25
N LYS A 118 -4.54 -12.52 -37.60
CA LYS A 118 -4.13 -12.23 -38.98
C LYS A 118 -3.97 -13.52 -39.74
N PRO A 119 -4.66 -13.66 -40.88
CA PRO A 119 -4.49 -14.83 -41.74
C PRO A 119 -3.09 -14.95 -42.35
#